data_d3a5a805ff1b74bc35c4f2e4b26f31e4
#
_entry.id   d3a5a805ff1b74bc35c4f2e4b26f31e4
#
_cell.length_a   1.000
_cell.length_b   1.000
_cell.length_c   1.000
_cell.angle_alpha   90.00
_cell.angle_beta   90.00
_cell.angle_gamma   90.00
#
_symmetry.space_group_name_H-M   'P 1'
#
loop_
_entity.id
_entity.type
_entity.pdbx_description
1 polymer ?
#
loop_
_entity_poly.entity_id
_entity_poly.type
_entity_poly.pdbx_seq_one_letter_code
_entity_poly.pdbx_strand_id
1 'polypeptide(L)'
;MNGSTSGHSTVGVEAGTGYQNDGGNTTLLPRIQQALELVHSPYSSNESRQEASAYLEEIKTDDEAPYHGFTLASDHSQQPVVRHYALSLLEFAIRYKWVGYSGPQATTLREWVLQLSKNILPEDPLYLRNKTAQLWVEIAKRSWADDWLDMDELLVRLWELQGSIVHKEFVLFVLETLSDEVFNGEDTVAALRVGALSKACVEIFTPAIVLSEAFPNRHVGTAVRFREDGWLVRLGELLDQCLGPDSAQNLQYKACAVKILAVYKSVMPWAIPRAISSASCVQRMCTSLAASTVSVQLVGS
;
A
#
# COMPACT_ATOMS: atom_id res chain seq x y z
N MET A 1 27.25 55.21 -31.14
CA MET A 1 26.79 54.43 -32.29
C MET A 1 27.02 52.96 -32.01
N ASN A 2 26.08 52.14 -32.25
CA ASN A 2 25.99 50.72 -32.11
C ASN A 2 25.68 50.19 -30.69
N GLY A 3 24.41 49.98 -30.48
CA GLY A 3 23.86 49.20 -29.41
C GLY A 3 23.97 47.69 -29.70
N SER A 4 24.25 46.93 -28.67
CA SER A 4 24.13 45.48 -28.65
C SER A 4 23.11 45.08 -27.59
N THR A 5 21.98 44.62 -28.05
CA THR A 5 20.92 44.00 -27.27
C THR A 5 21.35 42.58 -26.91
N SER A 6 21.52 42.31 -25.64
CA SER A 6 21.70 40.94 -25.09
C SER A 6 20.32 40.28 -24.92
N GLY A 7 20.06 39.30 -25.79
CA GLY A 7 18.90 38.41 -25.63
C GLY A 7 19.12 37.42 -24.49
N HIS A 8 18.21 37.44 -23.51
CA HIS A 8 18.09 36.40 -22.53
C HIS A 8 17.38 35.19 -23.16
N SER A 9 18.15 34.12 -23.32
CA SER A 9 17.62 32.82 -23.70
C SER A 9 17.16 32.10 -22.43
N THR A 10 15.86 32.03 -22.23
CA THR A 10 15.25 31.15 -21.23
C THR A 10 15.30 29.74 -21.78
N VAL A 11 16.14 28.92 -21.18
CA VAL A 11 16.17 27.46 -21.39
C VAL A 11 14.94 26.88 -20.70
N GLY A 12 13.92 26.57 -21.48
CA GLY A 12 12.79 25.75 -21.03
C GLY A 12 13.29 24.32 -20.79
N VAL A 13 13.21 23.86 -19.55
CA VAL A 13 13.37 22.45 -19.21
C VAL A 13 12.11 21.73 -19.67
N GLU A 14 12.18 21.13 -20.85
CA GLU A 14 11.19 20.14 -21.29
C GLU A 14 11.40 18.89 -20.45
N ALA A 15 10.41 18.61 -19.57
CA ALA A 15 10.25 17.31 -18.93
C ALA A 15 9.92 16.30 -20.03
N GLY A 16 10.89 15.48 -20.38
CA GLY A 16 10.74 14.40 -21.34
C GLY A 16 9.80 13.32 -20.82
N THR A 17 8.52 13.47 -21.06
CA THR A 17 7.52 12.39 -20.96
C THR A 17 7.67 11.51 -22.20
N GLY A 18 8.46 10.45 -22.07
CA GLY A 18 8.67 9.48 -23.14
C GLY A 18 7.53 8.47 -23.33
N TYR A 19 6.29 8.91 -23.31
CA TYR A 19 5.14 8.14 -23.80
C TYR A 19 4.39 9.03 -24.80
N GLN A 20 4.74 8.88 -26.08
CA GLN A 20 3.94 9.46 -27.15
C GLN A 20 2.64 8.68 -27.27
N ASN A 21 1.55 9.39 -27.09
CA ASN A 21 0.18 8.93 -27.23
C ASN A 21 -0.12 8.77 -28.73
N ASP A 22 0.06 7.56 -29.26
CA ASP A 22 -0.35 7.25 -30.62
C ASP A 22 -1.76 6.61 -30.60
N GLY A 23 -2.61 7.04 -31.53
CA GLY A 23 -4.07 6.86 -31.60
C GLY A 23 -4.68 5.45 -31.47
N GLY A 24 -3.96 4.46 -30.91
CA GLY A 24 -4.47 3.14 -30.55
C GLY A 24 -5.26 3.06 -29.25
N ASN A 25 -5.17 4.09 -28.41
CA ASN A 25 -5.63 4.09 -27.03
C ASN A 25 -7.16 4.20 -26.85
N THR A 26 -7.89 4.66 -27.86
CA THR A 26 -9.35 4.90 -27.79
C THR A 26 -10.18 3.62 -27.87
N THR A 27 -9.60 2.50 -28.32
CA THR A 27 -10.35 1.26 -28.55
C THR A 27 -10.16 0.21 -27.44
N LEU A 28 -9.06 0.25 -26.70
CA LEU A 28 -8.76 -0.80 -25.69
C LEU A 28 -9.68 -0.68 -24.48
N LEU A 29 -9.91 0.52 -23.96
CA LEU A 29 -10.74 0.75 -22.78
C LEU A 29 -12.18 0.24 -22.94
N PRO A 30 -12.94 0.61 -23.99
CA PRO A 30 -14.28 0.06 -24.22
C PRO A 30 -14.29 -1.46 -24.36
N ARG A 31 -13.27 -2.07 -24.95
CA ARG A 31 -13.15 -3.52 -25.09
C ARG A 31 -12.94 -4.22 -23.75
N ILE A 32 -12.11 -3.65 -22.86
CA ILE A 32 -11.95 -4.14 -21.49
C ILE A 32 -13.28 -4.08 -20.75
N GLN A 33 -13.99 -2.96 -20.83
CA GLN A 33 -15.30 -2.80 -20.19
C GLN A 33 -16.30 -3.82 -20.70
N GLN A 34 -16.42 -3.99 -22.01
CA GLN A 34 -17.28 -4.97 -22.63
C GLN A 34 -16.94 -6.41 -22.22
N ALA A 35 -15.65 -6.75 -22.18
CA ALA A 35 -15.23 -8.08 -21.75
C ALA A 35 -15.57 -8.34 -20.27
N LEU A 36 -15.38 -7.34 -19.39
CA LEU A 36 -15.77 -7.44 -17.98
C LEU A 36 -17.28 -7.58 -17.82
N GLU A 37 -18.07 -6.84 -18.60
CA GLU A 37 -19.53 -6.99 -18.63
C GLU A 37 -19.94 -8.42 -19.02
N LEU A 38 -19.33 -8.98 -20.06
CA LEU A 38 -19.61 -10.35 -20.49
C LEU A 38 -19.25 -11.40 -19.43
N VAL A 39 -18.13 -11.23 -18.74
CA VAL A 39 -17.69 -12.14 -17.66
C VAL A 39 -18.66 -12.11 -16.48
N HIS A 40 -19.15 -10.92 -16.10
CA HIS A 40 -19.97 -10.74 -14.92
C HIS A 40 -21.48 -10.81 -15.17
N SER A 41 -21.91 -10.74 -16.43
CA SER A 41 -23.35 -10.81 -16.77
C SER A 41 -23.93 -12.22 -16.51
N PRO A 42 -25.03 -12.33 -15.78
CA PRO A 42 -25.72 -13.61 -15.60
C PRO A 42 -26.33 -14.16 -16.90
N TYR A 43 -26.47 -13.32 -17.92
CA TYR A 43 -27.11 -13.67 -19.20
C TYR A 43 -26.11 -14.08 -20.29
N SER A 44 -24.80 -13.94 -20.05
CA SER A 44 -23.79 -14.37 -21.00
C SER A 44 -23.70 -15.89 -21.08
N SER A 45 -23.47 -16.42 -22.30
CA SER A 45 -23.18 -17.83 -22.48
C SER A 45 -21.81 -18.21 -21.87
N ASN A 46 -21.61 -19.48 -21.57
CA ASN A 46 -20.32 -19.95 -21.07
C ASN A 46 -19.19 -19.73 -22.09
N GLU A 47 -19.49 -19.87 -23.37
CA GLU A 47 -18.53 -19.63 -24.46
C GLU A 47 -18.11 -18.16 -24.49
N SER A 48 -19.06 -17.22 -24.51
CA SER A 48 -18.77 -15.79 -24.47
C SER A 48 -17.98 -15.36 -23.22
N ARG A 49 -18.24 -15.99 -22.07
CA ARG A 49 -17.46 -15.74 -20.84
C ARG A 49 -16.04 -16.24 -20.96
N GLN A 50 -15.84 -17.41 -21.54
CA GLN A 50 -14.49 -17.97 -21.76
C GLN A 50 -13.67 -17.11 -22.72
N GLU A 51 -14.26 -16.69 -23.84
CA GLU A 51 -13.61 -15.79 -24.80
C GLU A 51 -13.25 -14.44 -24.16
N ALA A 52 -14.18 -13.83 -23.43
CA ALA A 52 -13.94 -12.59 -22.71
C ALA A 52 -12.86 -12.73 -21.63
N SER A 53 -12.86 -13.83 -20.88
CA SER A 53 -11.84 -14.10 -19.86
C SER A 53 -10.45 -14.33 -20.51
N ALA A 54 -10.38 -15.06 -21.61
CA ALA A 54 -9.12 -15.25 -22.34
C ALA A 54 -8.56 -13.93 -22.87
N TYR A 55 -9.42 -13.08 -23.41
CA TYR A 55 -9.03 -11.73 -23.86
C TYR A 55 -8.49 -10.87 -22.70
N LEU A 56 -9.15 -10.89 -21.53
CA LEU A 56 -8.70 -10.15 -20.34
C LEU A 56 -7.35 -10.68 -19.82
N GLU A 57 -7.07 -11.97 -19.92
CA GLU A 57 -5.77 -12.54 -19.57
C GLU A 57 -4.68 -12.16 -20.60
N GLU A 58 -5.01 -12.11 -21.89
CA GLU A 58 -4.09 -11.69 -22.96
C GLU A 58 -3.63 -10.24 -22.73
N ILE A 59 -4.55 -9.33 -22.40
CA ILE A 59 -4.22 -7.91 -22.11
C ILE A 59 -3.17 -7.76 -21.03
N LYS A 60 -3.15 -8.60 -20.00
CA LYS A 60 -2.15 -8.52 -18.92
C LYS A 60 -0.72 -8.63 -19.43
N THR A 61 -0.53 -9.30 -20.56
CA THR A 61 0.79 -9.49 -21.16
C THR A 61 1.26 -8.33 -22.02
N ASP A 62 0.38 -7.40 -22.36
CA ASP A 62 0.70 -6.20 -23.12
C ASP A 62 1.67 -5.29 -22.34
N ASP A 63 2.57 -4.61 -23.03
CA ASP A 63 3.54 -3.71 -22.40
C ASP A 63 2.91 -2.40 -21.92
N GLU A 64 1.81 -1.98 -22.52
CA GLU A 64 1.03 -0.82 -22.10
C GLU A 64 -0.02 -1.15 -21.02
N ALA A 65 -0.23 -2.43 -20.69
CA ALA A 65 -1.20 -2.86 -19.68
C ALA A 65 -1.07 -2.12 -18.34
N PRO A 66 0.14 -1.85 -17.80
CA PRO A 66 0.27 -1.10 -16.54
C PRO A 66 -0.25 0.33 -16.63
N TYR A 67 -0.05 1.00 -17.77
CA TYR A 67 -0.55 2.36 -18.00
C TYR A 67 -2.09 2.38 -18.04
N HIS A 68 -2.70 1.44 -18.75
CA HIS A 68 -4.15 1.28 -18.78
C HIS A 68 -4.70 0.93 -17.39
N GLY A 69 -3.98 0.06 -16.68
CA GLY A 69 -4.30 -0.30 -15.30
C GLY A 69 -4.33 0.91 -14.38
N PHE A 70 -3.30 1.76 -14.43
CA PHE A 70 -3.27 2.99 -13.64
C PHE A 70 -4.40 3.96 -14.02
N THR A 71 -4.61 4.21 -15.31
CA THR A 71 -5.64 5.12 -15.81
C THR A 71 -7.04 4.71 -15.36
N LEU A 72 -7.38 3.43 -15.55
CA LEU A 72 -8.68 2.87 -15.15
C LEU A 72 -8.89 2.82 -13.64
N ALA A 73 -7.85 2.43 -12.88
CA ALA A 73 -7.94 2.36 -11.43
C ALA A 73 -8.10 3.74 -10.79
N SER A 74 -7.52 4.78 -11.41
CA SER A 74 -7.57 6.17 -10.94
C SER A 74 -8.92 6.86 -11.23
N ASP A 75 -9.69 6.36 -12.17
CA ASP A 75 -10.97 6.94 -12.55
C ASP A 75 -12.08 6.43 -11.63
N HIS A 76 -12.47 7.25 -10.67
CA HIS A 76 -13.55 6.94 -9.70
C HIS A 76 -14.94 6.86 -10.36
N SER A 77 -15.11 7.30 -11.59
CA SER A 77 -16.36 7.13 -12.33
C SER A 77 -16.56 5.70 -12.85
N GLN A 78 -15.49 4.90 -12.90
CA GLN A 78 -15.55 3.50 -13.31
C GLN A 78 -16.21 2.63 -12.24
N GLN A 79 -16.90 1.58 -12.70
CA GLN A 79 -17.44 0.59 -11.79
C GLN A 79 -16.32 -0.08 -10.96
N PRO A 80 -16.58 -0.46 -9.70
CA PRO A 80 -15.59 -1.10 -8.84
C PRO A 80 -14.96 -2.36 -9.44
N VAL A 81 -15.68 -3.13 -10.24
CA VAL A 81 -15.17 -4.33 -10.91
C VAL A 81 -14.15 -3.97 -11.99
N VAL A 82 -14.36 -2.88 -12.73
CA VAL A 82 -13.42 -2.37 -13.73
C VAL A 82 -12.13 -1.89 -13.05
N ARG A 83 -12.27 -1.11 -11.98
CA ARG A 83 -11.11 -0.64 -11.17
C ARG A 83 -10.35 -1.81 -10.55
N HIS A 84 -11.03 -2.86 -10.09
CA HIS A 84 -10.38 -4.05 -9.56
C HIS A 84 -9.57 -4.80 -10.61
N TYR A 85 -10.13 -4.98 -11.81
CA TYR A 85 -9.39 -5.56 -12.93
C TYR A 85 -8.18 -4.70 -13.30
N ALA A 86 -8.34 -3.38 -13.34
CA ALA A 86 -7.25 -2.44 -13.60
C ALA A 86 -6.09 -2.59 -12.59
N LEU A 87 -6.40 -2.74 -11.30
CA LEU A 87 -5.40 -3.06 -10.28
C LEU A 87 -4.72 -4.42 -10.53
N SER A 88 -5.43 -5.39 -11.12
CA SER A 88 -4.83 -6.69 -11.48
C SER A 88 -3.84 -6.59 -12.64
N LEU A 89 -3.98 -5.61 -13.55
CA LEU A 89 -2.99 -5.32 -14.57
C LEU A 89 -1.68 -4.81 -13.95
N LEU A 90 -1.78 -3.89 -12.99
CA LEU A 90 -0.63 -3.41 -12.23
C LEU A 90 0.03 -4.54 -11.42
N GLU A 91 -0.78 -5.37 -10.76
CA GLU A 91 -0.26 -6.53 -10.02
C GLU A 91 0.52 -7.48 -10.92
N PHE A 92 -0.01 -7.81 -12.09
CA PHE A 92 0.65 -8.67 -13.04
C PHE A 92 2.01 -8.10 -13.47
N ALA A 93 2.06 -6.80 -13.78
CA ALA A 93 3.29 -6.12 -14.12
C ALA A 93 4.33 -6.18 -13.00
N ILE A 94 3.91 -5.89 -11.75
CA ILE A 94 4.79 -5.92 -10.60
C ILE A 94 5.26 -7.35 -10.29
N ARG A 95 4.39 -8.34 -10.34
CA ARG A 95 4.74 -9.72 -9.96
C ARG A 95 5.58 -10.43 -11.00
N TYR A 96 5.30 -10.23 -12.28
CA TYR A 96 5.85 -11.06 -13.35
C TYR A 96 6.79 -10.34 -14.31
N LYS A 97 6.70 -9.00 -14.43
CA LYS A 97 7.55 -8.22 -15.35
C LYS A 97 8.59 -7.35 -14.63
N TRP A 98 8.59 -7.27 -13.31
CA TRP A 98 9.43 -6.36 -12.51
C TRP A 98 10.91 -6.42 -12.87
N VAL A 99 11.46 -7.62 -13.02
CA VAL A 99 12.89 -7.82 -13.31
C VAL A 99 13.31 -7.25 -14.67
N GLY A 100 12.36 -7.15 -15.61
CA GLY A 100 12.59 -6.57 -16.94
C GLY A 100 12.49 -5.04 -16.98
N TYR A 101 11.99 -4.39 -15.93
CA TYR A 101 11.83 -2.94 -15.91
C TYR A 101 13.13 -2.22 -15.61
N SER A 102 13.37 -1.13 -16.33
CA SER A 102 14.42 -0.17 -16.01
C SER A 102 14.10 0.59 -14.72
N GLY A 103 15.11 1.20 -14.09
CA GLY A 103 14.92 2.03 -12.91
C GLY A 103 13.81 3.09 -13.05
N PRO A 104 13.76 3.87 -14.14
CA PRO A 104 12.66 4.81 -14.38
C PRO A 104 11.27 4.16 -14.44
N GLN A 105 11.12 3.02 -15.12
CA GLN A 105 9.84 2.30 -15.20
C GLN A 105 9.39 1.79 -13.82
N ALA A 106 10.30 1.21 -13.04
CA ALA A 106 10.03 0.79 -11.67
C ALA A 106 9.62 1.97 -10.78
N THR A 107 10.26 3.14 -10.96
CA THR A 107 9.90 4.38 -10.26
C THR A 107 8.49 4.84 -10.63
N THR A 108 8.15 4.83 -11.92
CA THR A 108 6.80 5.19 -12.41
C THR A 108 5.73 4.30 -11.80
N LEU A 109 5.95 2.97 -11.73
CA LEU A 109 5.01 2.04 -11.08
C LEU A 109 4.84 2.38 -9.58
N ARG A 110 5.92 2.71 -8.86
CA ARG A 110 5.85 3.14 -7.46
C ARG A 110 5.02 4.42 -7.31
N GLU A 111 5.26 5.40 -8.16
CA GLU A 111 4.52 6.68 -8.15
C GLU A 111 3.02 6.48 -8.42
N TRP A 112 2.66 5.61 -9.37
CA TRP A 112 1.27 5.28 -9.65
C TRP A 112 0.58 4.62 -8.45
N VAL A 113 1.22 3.63 -7.82
CA VAL A 113 0.67 2.99 -6.62
C VAL A 113 0.55 3.97 -5.47
N LEU A 114 1.52 4.87 -5.28
CA LEU A 114 1.46 5.94 -4.29
C LEU A 114 0.29 6.91 -4.58
N GLN A 115 0.09 7.30 -5.84
CA GLN A 115 -1.03 8.16 -6.21
C GLN A 115 -2.38 7.48 -6.00
N LEU A 116 -2.53 6.20 -6.38
CA LEU A 116 -3.73 5.41 -6.08
C LEU A 116 -4.01 5.35 -4.59
N SER A 117 -2.97 5.15 -3.77
CA SER A 117 -3.09 5.08 -2.31
C SER A 117 -3.53 6.40 -1.68
N LYS A 118 -3.08 7.55 -2.22
CA LYS A 118 -3.52 8.88 -1.78
C LYS A 118 -4.98 9.18 -2.12
N ASN A 119 -5.46 8.59 -3.21
CA ASN A 119 -6.78 8.86 -3.77
C ASN A 119 -7.85 7.84 -3.36
N ILE A 120 -7.55 6.93 -2.41
CA ILE A 120 -8.58 6.03 -1.88
C ILE A 120 -9.67 6.81 -1.15
N LEU A 121 -10.91 6.38 -1.31
CA LEU A 121 -12.07 6.99 -0.69
C LEU A 121 -12.71 6.07 0.35
N PRO A 122 -13.39 6.62 1.38
CA PRO A 122 -14.16 5.83 2.33
C PRO A 122 -15.25 4.97 1.66
N GLU A 123 -15.81 5.45 0.55
CA GLU A 123 -16.86 4.80 -0.24
C GLU A 123 -16.30 3.67 -1.12
N ASP A 124 -14.99 3.62 -1.35
CA ASP A 124 -14.36 2.54 -2.10
C ASP A 124 -14.59 1.20 -1.38
N PRO A 125 -15.05 0.16 -2.08
CA PRO A 125 -15.18 -1.17 -1.50
C PRO A 125 -13.86 -1.65 -0.87
N LEU A 126 -13.95 -2.35 0.26
CA LEU A 126 -12.79 -2.82 1.01
C LEU A 126 -11.81 -3.63 0.15
N TYR A 127 -12.33 -4.45 -0.78
CA TYR A 127 -11.48 -5.25 -1.66
C TYR A 127 -10.62 -4.41 -2.61
N LEU A 128 -11.09 -3.23 -3.05
CA LEU A 128 -10.29 -2.31 -3.86
C LEU A 128 -9.16 -1.69 -3.02
N ARG A 129 -9.48 -1.22 -1.83
CA ARG A 129 -8.49 -0.66 -0.89
C ARG A 129 -7.43 -1.68 -0.53
N ASN A 130 -7.84 -2.91 -0.22
CA ASN A 130 -6.92 -4.00 0.09
C ASN A 130 -6.06 -4.38 -1.12
N LYS A 131 -6.65 -4.42 -2.33
CA LYS A 131 -5.89 -4.70 -3.55
C LYS A 131 -4.84 -3.63 -3.83
N THR A 132 -5.16 -2.34 -3.63
CA THR A 132 -4.18 -1.25 -3.76
C THR A 132 -3.06 -1.39 -2.72
N ALA A 133 -3.38 -1.74 -1.48
CA ALA A 133 -2.38 -1.98 -0.44
C ALA A 133 -1.50 -3.20 -0.74
N GLN A 134 -2.06 -4.25 -1.35
CA GLN A 134 -1.29 -5.41 -1.82
C GLN A 134 -0.25 -5.01 -2.88
N LEU A 135 -0.59 -4.11 -3.81
CA LEU A 135 0.39 -3.60 -4.79
C LEU A 135 1.58 -2.93 -4.12
N TRP A 136 1.34 -2.18 -3.03
CA TRP A 136 2.40 -1.57 -2.23
C TRP A 136 3.35 -2.63 -1.66
N VAL A 137 2.79 -3.68 -1.06
CA VAL A 137 3.58 -4.79 -0.50
C VAL A 137 4.36 -5.53 -1.59
N GLU A 138 3.75 -5.79 -2.74
CA GLU A 138 4.42 -6.43 -3.87
C GLU A 138 5.63 -5.64 -4.38
N ILE A 139 5.53 -4.30 -4.42
CA ILE A 139 6.68 -3.44 -4.76
C ILE A 139 7.70 -3.44 -3.62
N ALA A 140 7.27 -3.34 -2.37
CA ALA A 140 8.15 -3.32 -1.21
C ALA A 140 9.02 -4.59 -1.13
N LYS A 141 8.44 -5.77 -1.34
CA LYS A 141 9.21 -7.03 -1.39
C LYS A 141 10.36 -7.00 -2.40
N ARG A 142 10.22 -6.25 -3.49
CA ARG A 142 11.18 -6.18 -4.60
C ARG A 142 12.20 -5.07 -4.50
N SER A 143 11.87 -3.97 -3.83
CA SER A 143 12.67 -2.74 -3.89
C SER A 143 12.93 -2.07 -2.55
N TRP A 144 12.16 -2.36 -1.49
CA TRP A 144 12.37 -1.72 -0.20
C TRP A 144 13.73 -2.07 0.40
N ALA A 145 14.34 -1.10 1.05
CA ALA A 145 15.66 -1.15 1.64
C ALA A 145 16.85 -1.19 0.63
N ASP A 146 16.58 -1.26 -0.67
CA ASP A 146 17.59 -1.13 -1.72
C ASP A 146 17.33 0.11 -2.57
N ASP A 147 16.31 0.07 -3.45
CA ASP A 147 15.98 1.15 -4.38
C ASP A 147 14.85 2.06 -3.88
N TRP A 148 14.08 1.63 -2.90
CA TRP A 148 12.97 2.39 -2.32
C TRP A 148 13.22 2.71 -0.85
N LEU A 149 14.08 3.69 -0.61
CA LEU A 149 14.57 4.01 0.75
C LEU A 149 13.58 4.78 1.60
N ASP A 150 12.69 5.55 0.98
CA ASP A 150 11.71 6.42 1.63
C ASP A 150 10.32 5.80 1.79
N MET A 151 10.19 4.48 1.58
CA MET A 151 8.90 3.77 1.66
C MET A 151 8.18 4.04 2.99
N ASP A 152 8.89 3.93 4.12
CA ASP A 152 8.33 4.17 5.44
C ASP A 152 7.88 5.63 5.63
N GLU A 153 8.65 6.59 5.13
CA GLU A 153 8.27 8.01 5.17
C GLU A 153 6.98 8.28 4.40
N LEU A 154 6.80 7.62 3.26
CA LEU A 154 5.59 7.73 2.46
C LEU A 154 4.38 7.10 3.17
N LEU A 155 4.54 5.97 3.86
CA LEU A 155 3.49 5.37 4.70
C LEU A 155 3.07 6.31 5.82
N VAL A 156 4.03 6.99 6.48
CA VAL A 156 3.70 7.97 7.52
C VAL A 156 2.98 9.18 6.95
N ARG A 157 3.37 9.66 5.78
CA ARG A 157 2.63 10.74 5.10
C ARG A 157 1.19 10.36 4.80
N LEU A 158 0.93 9.10 4.38
CA LEU A 158 -0.43 8.58 4.21
C LEU A 158 -1.18 8.51 5.55
N TRP A 159 -0.52 8.07 6.61
CA TRP A 159 -1.07 8.00 7.96
C TRP A 159 -1.49 9.36 8.51
N GLU A 160 -0.74 10.40 8.20
CA GLU A 160 -0.94 11.76 8.66
C GLU A 160 -1.94 12.56 7.81
N LEU A 161 -2.46 11.99 6.71
CA LEU A 161 -3.50 12.64 5.94
C LEU A 161 -4.73 12.92 6.82
N GLN A 162 -5.11 14.19 6.85
CA GLN A 162 -6.19 14.67 7.71
C GLN A 162 -7.57 14.22 7.18
N GLY A 163 -8.48 13.99 8.11
CA GLY A 163 -9.92 13.85 7.82
C GLY A 163 -10.41 12.45 7.53
N SER A 164 -9.55 11.44 7.37
CA SER A 164 -10.03 10.09 7.06
C SER A 164 -9.25 8.99 7.74
N ILE A 165 -9.97 8.11 8.45
CA ILE A 165 -9.41 6.87 9.00
C ILE A 165 -9.04 5.85 7.90
N VAL A 166 -9.54 6.04 6.68
CA VAL A 166 -9.35 5.10 5.57
C VAL A 166 -7.87 4.94 5.19
N HIS A 167 -7.09 6.02 5.24
CA HIS A 167 -5.65 5.94 4.97
C HIS A 167 -4.90 5.24 6.09
N LYS A 168 -5.36 5.38 7.35
CA LYS A 168 -4.80 4.61 8.48
C LYS A 168 -5.09 3.12 8.32
N GLU A 169 -6.33 2.75 7.96
CA GLU A 169 -6.70 1.35 7.65
C GLU A 169 -5.87 0.78 6.50
N PHE A 170 -5.60 1.58 5.47
CA PHE A 170 -4.74 1.21 4.36
C PHE A 170 -3.31 0.90 4.82
N VAL A 171 -2.71 1.81 5.61
CA VAL A 171 -1.36 1.62 6.15
C VAL A 171 -1.30 0.40 7.07
N LEU A 172 -2.32 0.20 7.92
CA LEU A 172 -2.42 -0.99 8.76
C LEU A 172 -2.41 -2.28 7.94
N PHE A 173 -3.12 -2.30 6.81
CA PHE A 173 -3.12 -3.46 5.91
C PHE A 173 -1.73 -3.70 5.30
N VAL A 174 -1.06 -2.64 4.85
CA VAL A 174 0.32 -2.76 4.33
C VAL A 174 1.26 -3.32 5.38
N LEU A 175 1.22 -2.78 6.61
CA LEU A 175 2.10 -3.19 7.71
C LEU A 175 1.86 -4.65 8.13
N GLU A 176 0.59 -5.07 8.25
CA GLU A 176 0.21 -6.45 8.58
C GLU A 176 0.70 -7.41 7.50
N THR A 177 0.31 -7.15 6.25
CA THR A 177 0.63 -8.03 5.12
C THR A 177 2.13 -8.14 4.91
N LEU A 178 2.85 -7.03 5.00
CA LEU A 178 4.32 -7.03 4.88
C LEU A 178 4.97 -7.86 5.99
N SER A 179 4.51 -7.70 7.24
CA SER A 179 4.97 -8.49 8.38
C SER A 179 4.72 -9.98 8.15
N ASP A 180 3.51 -10.35 7.76
CA ASP A 180 3.15 -11.75 7.53
C ASP A 180 3.97 -12.37 6.39
N GLU A 181 4.13 -11.69 5.27
CA GLU A 181 4.88 -12.21 4.12
C GLU A 181 6.39 -12.31 4.36
N VAL A 182 6.95 -11.41 5.18
CA VAL A 182 8.40 -11.42 5.50
C VAL A 182 8.74 -12.48 6.56
N PHE A 183 7.89 -12.66 7.57
CA PHE A 183 8.23 -13.50 8.73
C PHE A 183 7.51 -14.84 8.76
N ASN A 184 6.33 -14.94 8.17
CA ASN A 184 5.48 -16.14 8.24
C ASN A 184 5.09 -16.68 6.85
N GLY A 185 5.40 -15.95 5.78
CA GLY A 185 4.97 -16.29 4.41
C GLY A 185 5.86 -17.32 3.74
N GLU A 186 5.27 -18.03 2.78
CA GLU A 186 5.98 -18.90 1.84
C GLU A 186 6.32 -18.18 0.51
N ASP A 187 6.23 -16.84 0.50
CA ASP A 187 6.50 -16.04 -0.69
C ASP A 187 7.98 -16.09 -1.07
N THR A 188 8.27 -16.62 -2.25
CA THR A 188 9.64 -16.81 -2.73
C THR A 188 10.41 -15.50 -2.92
N VAL A 189 9.71 -14.40 -3.29
CA VAL A 189 10.33 -13.09 -3.49
C VAL A 189 10.74 -12.48 -2.14
N ALA A 190 9.88 -12.56 -1.13
CA ALA A 190 10.21 -12.14 0.22
C ALA A 190 11.36 -12.98 0.80
N ALA A 191 11.34 -14.30 0.59
CA ALA A 191 12.38 -15.22 1.06
C ALA A 191 13.77 -14.90 0.49
N LEU A 192 13.87 -14.53 -0.79
CA LEU A 192 15.14 -14.13 -1.41
C LEU A 192 15.77 -12.88 -0.78
N ARG A 193 14.96 -12.01 -0.18
CA ARG A 193 15.38 -10.74 0.42
C ARG A 193 15.11 -10.68 1.93
N VAL A 194 14.84 -11.81 2.57
CA VAL A 194 14.42 -11.86 3.98
C VAL A 194 15.37 -11.14 4.92
N GLY A 195 16.69 -11.21 4.68
CA GLY A 195 17.68 -10.52 5.51
C GLY A 195 17.56 -9.00 5.48
N ALA A 196 17.30 -8.40 4.31
CA ALA A 196 17.10 -6.96 4.17
C ALA A 196 15.72 -6.54 4.68
N LEU A 197 14.67 -7.28 4.30
CA LEU A 197 13.29 -6.96 4.65
C LEU A 197 13.02 -7.11 6.15
N SER A 198 13.47 -8.19 6.79
CA SER A 198 13.31 -8.39 8.23
C SER A 198 14.02 -7.30 9.04
N LYS A 199 15.24 -6.92 8.63
CA LYS A 199 15.95 -5.81 9.24
C LYS A 199 15.17 -4.51 9.11
N ALA A 200 14.69 -4.18 7.93
CA ALA A 200 13.90 -2.97 7.68
C ALA A 200 12.59 -2.97 8.48
N CYS A 201 11.88 -4.11 8.57
CA CYS A 201 10.70 -4.24 9.43
C CYS A 201 11.04 -3.96 10.91
N VAL A 202 12.08 -4.59 11.46
CA VAL A 202 12.49 -4.34 12.85
C VAL A 202 12.77 -2.85 13.07
N GLU A 203 13.40 -2.20 12.10
CA GLU A 203 13.75 -0.78 12.16
C GLU A 203 12.54 0.14 12.23
N ILE A 204 11.56 -0.03 11.34
CA ILE A 204 10.39 0.85 11.29
C ILE A 204 9.41 0.63 12.45
N PHE A 205 9.35 -0.58 12.98
CA PHE A 205 8.45 -0.87 14.11
C PHE A 205 9.02 -0.46 15.47
N THR A 206 10.35 -0.32 15.59
CA THR A 206 11.04 -0.08 16.85
C THR A 206 11.35 1.39 17.04
N PRO A 207 11.03 2.00 18.21
CA PRO A 207 11.47 3.35 18.54
C PRO A 207 12.99 3.50 18.45
N ALA A 208 13.46 4.65 17.95
CA ALA A 208 14.90 4.89 17.68
C ALA A 208 15.77 4.68 18.93
N ILE A 209 15.30 5.08 20.10
CA ILE A 209 16.02 4.90 21.37
C ILE A 209 16.20 3.41 21.70
N VAL A 210 15.17 2.60 21.55
CA VAL A 210 15.22 1.15 21.81
C VAL A 210 16.14 0.47 20.79
N LEU A 211 16.07 0.91 19.54
CA LEU A 211 16.89 0.34 18.48
C LEU A 211 18.38 0.65 18.68
N SER A 212 18.74 1.86 19.10
CA SER A 212 20.13 2.25 19.40
C SER A 212 20.71 1.49 20.60
N GLU A 213 19.90 1.16 21.60
CA GLU A 213 20.32 0.36 22.74
C GLU A 213 20.48 -1.14 22.37
N ALA A 214 19.58 -1.68 21.53
CA ALA A 214 19.63 -3.07 21.10
C ALA A 214 20.79 -3.31 20.11
N PHE A 215 21.14 -2.31 19.29
CA PHE A 215 22.17 -2.40 18.26
C PHE A 215 23.14 -1.20 18.30
N PRO A 216 23.98 -1.06 19.36
CA PRO A 216 24.82 0.10 19.57
C PRO A 216 25.88 0.32 18.48
N ASN A 217 26.27 -0.75 17.79
CA ASN A 217 27.27 -0.70 16.71
C ASN A 217 26.65 -0.57 15.30
N ARG A 218 25.38 -0.26 15.23
CA ARG A 218 24.71 -0.13 13.95
C ARG A 218 25.21 1.12 13.23
N HIS A 219 25.71 0.94 12.01
CA HIS A 219 26.09 2.05 11.17
C HIS A 219 24.85 2.83 10.72
N VAL A 220 24.83 4.12 11.04
CA VAL A 220 23.86 5.08 10.50
C VAL A 220 24.14 5.14 9.00
N GLY A 221 23.18 4.75 8.17
CA GLY A 221 23.35 4.75 6.71
C GLY A 221 22.73 3.52 6.04
N THR A 222 22.14 2.65 6.81
CA THR A 222 21.29 1.60 6.24
C THR A 222 19.94 2.20 5.84
N ALA A 223 19.47 1.73 4.80
CA ALA A 223 18.36 2.03 3.91
C ALA A 223 17.04 2.56 4.49
N VAL A 224 16.89 2.69 5.79
CA VAL A 224 15.66 3.15 6.42
C VAL A 224 15.97 4.31 7.35
N ARG A 225 15.31 5.46 7.16
CA ARG A 225 15.44 6.60 8.06
C ARG A 225 14.83 6.26 9.41
N PHE A 226 15.60 6.48 10.47
CA PHE A 226 15.11 6.39 11.84
C PHE A 226 14.04 7.42 12.10
N ARG A 227 12.93 6.94 12.71
CA ARG A 227 11.94 7.80 13.35
C ARG A 227 12.02 7.61 14.85
N GLU A 228 11.76 8.68 15.59
CA GLU A 228 11.83 8.64 17.05
C GLU A 228 10.85 7.63 17.63
N ASP A 229 9.62 7.53 17.06
CA ASP A 229 8.50 6.79 17.66
C ASP A 229 8.41 5.31 17.26
N GLY A 230 8.68 4.98 16.00
CA GLY A 230 8.39 3.65 15.45
C GLY A 230 6.89 3.34 15.33
N TRP A 231 6.55 2.33 14.52
CA TRP A 231 5.13 1.98 14.30
C TRP A 231 4.43 1.42 15.53
N LEU A 232 5.12 0.70 16.42
CA LEU A 232 4.48 0.18 17.65
C LEU A 232 3.87 1.28 18.53
N VAL A 233 4.53 2.42 18.64
CA VAL A 233 4.00 3.58 19.41
C VAL A 233 2.79 4.18 18.69
N ARG A 234 2.90 4.45 17.38
CA ARG A 234 1.81 5.02 16.58
C ARG A 234 0.55 4.14 16.56
N LEU A 235 0.72 2.83 16.46
CA LEU A 235 -0.37 1.86 16.55
C LEU A 235 -1.06 1.93 17.92
N GLY A 236 -0.26 2.06 18.99
CA GLY A 236 -0.79 2.18 20.34
C GLY A 236 -1.61 3.44 20.55
N GLU A 237 -1.12 4.59 20.08
CA GLU A 237 -1.83 5.86 20.14
C GLU A 237 -3.15 5.82 19.38
N LEU A 238 -3.15 5.25 18.19
CA LEU A 238 -4.39 5.07 17.43
C LEU A 238 -5.36 4.10 18.11
N LEU A 239 -4.86 3.02 18.74
CA LEU A 239 -5.71 2.10 19.48
C LEU A 239 -6.37 2.80 20.67
N ASP A 240 -5.63 3.59 21.44
CA ASP A 240 -6.18 4.39 22.54
C ASP A 240 -7.25 5.36 22.03
N GLN A 241 -7.03 6.02 20.89
CA GLN A 241 -8.01 6.87 20.24
C GLN A 241 -9.28 6.10 19.82
N CYS A 242 -9.12 4.91 19.23
CA CYS A 242 -10.24 4.07 18.81
C CYS A 242 -11.11 3.58 19.97
N LEU A 243 -10.51 3.37 21.15
CA LEU A 243 -11.18 2.91 22.36
C LEU A 243 -11.69 4.07 23.25
N GLY A 244 -11.36 5.29 22.88
CA GLY A 244 -11.79 6.48 23.60
C GLY A 244 -13.32 6.66 23.59
N PRO A 245 -13.89 7.41 24.57
CA PRO A 245 -15.33 7.56 24.73
C PRO A 245 -16.01 8.15 23.48
N ASP A 246 -15.34 9.07 22.79
CA ASP A 246 -15.89 9.75 21.61
C ASP A 246 -15.92 8.82 20.36
N SER A 247 -15.08 7.79 20.34
CA SER A 247 -14.92 6.88 19.22
C SER A 247 -15.62 5.54 19.41
N ALA A 248 -15.96 5.19 20.64
CA ALA A 248 -16.45 3.86 21.04
C ALA A 248 -17.75 3.43 20.34
N GLN A 249 -18.56 4.36 19.84
CA GLN A 249 -19.77 4.07 19.10
C GLN A 249 -19.59 4.07 17.57
N ASN A 250 -18.45 4.53 17.08
CA ASN A 250 -18.18 4.63 15.64
C ASN A 250 -17.68 3.28 15.09
N LEU A 251 -18.41 2.72 14.13
CA LEU A 251 -18.08 1.42 13.51
C LEU A 251 -16.72 1.42 12.80
N GLN A 252 -16.32 2.55 12.20
CA GLN A 252 -15.03 2.65 11.54
C GLN A 252 -13.88 2.57 12.54
N TYR A 253 -13.99 3.24 13.69
CA TYR A 253 -12.98 3.14 14.75
C TYR A 253 -12.91 1.73 15.36
N LYS A 254 -14.05 1.05 15.49
CA LYS A 254 -14.07 -0.36 15.92
C LYS A 254 -13.34 -1.27 14.93
N ALA A 255 -13.63 -1.12 13.64
CA ALA A 255 -12.94 -1.87 12.59
C ALA A 255 -11.43 -1.58 12.58
N CYS A 256 -11.05 -0.32 12.75
CA CYS A 256 -9.66 0.09 12.85
C CYS A 256 -8.97 -0.53 14.08
N ALA A 257 -9.62 -0.54 15.26
CA ALA A 257 -9.07 -1.20 16.45
C ALA A 257 -8.81 -2.70 16.23
N VAL A 258 -9.75 -3.41 15.59
CA VAL A 258 -9.56 -4.83 15.21
C VAL A 258 -8.35 -4.98 14.29
N LYS A 259 -8.19 -4.09 13.33
CA LYS A 259 -7.06 -4.12 12.39
C LYS A 259 -5.72 -3.87 13.10
N ILE A 260 -5.66 -2.93 14.06
CA ILE A 260 -4.47 -2.70 14.89
C ILE A 260 -4.09 -3.96 15.68
N LEU A 261 -5.09 -4.65 16.27
CA LEU A 261 -4.85 -5.89 16.98
C LEU A 261 -4.34 -7.00 16.06
N ALA A 262 -4.79 -7.05 14.81
CA ALA A 262 -4.26 -7.96 13.80
C ALA A 262 -2.79 -7.66 13.47
N VAL A 263 -2.43 -6.38 13.31
CA VAL A 263 -1.02 -5.97 13.15
C VAL A 263 -0.19 -6.39 14.36
N TYR A 264 -0.66 -6.15 15.58
CA TYR A 264 0.06 -6.59 16.78
C TYR A 264 0.27 -8.12 16.80
N LYS A 265 -0.75 -8.89 16.44
CA LYS A 265 -0.65 -10.36 16.35
C LYS A 265 0.45 -10.79 15.38
N SER A 266 0.55 -10.14 14.21
CA SER A 266 1.57 -10.42 13.20
C SER A 266 2.98 -10.00 13.64
N VAL A 267 3.11 -8.88 14.36
CA VAL A 267 4.39 -8.25 14.69
C VAL A 267 5.03 -8.78 15.97
N MET A 268 4.22 -9.12 16.99
CA MET A 268 4.74 -9.52 18.29
C MET A 268 5.72 -10.71 18.31
N PRO A 269 5.59 -11.74 17.45
CA PRO A 269 6.51 -12.87 17.45
C PRO A 269 7.97 -12.51 17.13
N TRP A 270 8.21 -11.44 16.39
CA TRP A 270 9.53 -11.05 15.93
C TRP A 270 10.00 -9.65 16.42
N ALA A 271 9.10 -8.82 16.93
CA ALA A 271 9.45 -7.50 17.43
C ALA A 271 10.36 -7.57 18.67
N ILE A 272 11.20 -6.55 18.83
CA ILE A 272 12.10 -6.44 20.00
C ILE A 272 11.24 -6.36 21.28
N PRO A 273 11.44 -7.28 22.27
CA PRO A 273 10.61 -7.30 23.49
C PRO A 273 10.57 -5.97 24.24
N ARG A 274 11.69 -5.24 24.25
CA ARG A 274 11.76 -3.91 24.88
C ARG A 274 10.93 -2.87 24.12
N ALA A 275 10.82 -2.96 22.79
CA ALA A 275 9.94 -2.09 22.00
C ALA A 275 8.46 -2.37 22.30
N ILE A 276 8.08 -3.65 22.44
CA ILE A 276 6.72 -4.05 22.85
C ILE A 276 6.37 -3.47 24.24
N SER A 277 7.31 -3.54 25.18
CA SER A 277 7.11 -3.03 26.55
C SER A 277 7.07 -1.51 26.57
N SER A 278 7.97 -0.82 25.86
CA SER A 278 8.02 0.65 25.83
C SER A 278 6.78 1.27 25.17
N ALA A 279 6.22 0.60 24.17
CA ALA A 279 4.97 0.99 23.51
C ALA A 279 3.71 0.54 24.29
N SER A 280 3.86 -0.11 25.44
CA SER A 280 2.75 -0.62 26.27
C SER A 280 1.75 -1.51 25.50
N CYS A 281 2.22 -2.24 24.48
CA CYS A 281 1.35 -3.00 23.58
C CYS A 281 0.48 -4.02 24.32
N VAL A 282 1.07 -4.78 25.25
CA VAL A 282 0.34 -5.81 26.04
C VAL A 282 -0.74 -5.17 26.91
N GLN A 283 -0.43 -4.07 27.59
CA GLN A 283 -1.39 -3.36 28.43
C GLN A 283 -2.58 -2.85 27.60
N ARG A 284 -2.32 -2.26 26.43
CA ARG A 284 -3.35 -1.79 25.52
C ARG A 284 -4.24 -2.90 25.00
N MET A 285 -3.67 -4.06 24.67
CA MET A 285 -4.45 -5.25 24.29
C MET A 285 -5.35 -5.73 25.43
N CYS A 286 -4.85 -5.78 26.68
CA CYS A 286 -5.67 -6.14 27.83
C CYS A 286 -6.81 -5.13 28.05
N THR A 287 -6.56 -3.83 27.88
CA THR A 287 -7.60 -2.80 27.98
C THR A 287 -8.66 -2.98 26.88
N SER A 288 -8.25 -3.32 25.64
CA SER A 288 -9.18 -3.61 24.55
C SER A 288 -10.09 -4.79 24.83
N LEU A 289 -9.55 -5.86 25.43
CA LEU A 289 -10.32 -7.04 25.83
C LEU A 289 -11.32 -6.70 26.95
N ALA A 290 -10.91 -5.92 27.94
CA ALA A 290 -11.79 -5.48 29.01
C ALA A 290 -12.95 -4.62 28.50
N ALA A 291 -12.68 -3.70 27.57
CA ALA A 291 -13.69 -2.86 26.93
C ALA A 291 -14.70 -3.69 26.12
N SER A 292 -14.26 -4.74 25.41
CA SER A 292 -15.14 -5.62 24.63
C SER A 292 -16.05 -6.46 25.53
N THR A 293 -15.54 -6.97 26.65
CA THR A 293 -16.33 -7.77 27.62
C THR A 293 -17.42 -6.93 28.29
N VAL A 294 -17.14 -5.67 28.61
CA VAL A 294 -18.15 -4.76 29.17
C VAL A 294 -19.28 -4.49 28.17
N SER A 295 -18.96 -4.31 26.89
CA SER A 295 -20.00 -4.09 25.86
C SER A 295 -20.89 -5.30 25.61
N VAL A 296 -20.37 -6.52 25.74
CA VAL A 296 -21.17 -7.75 25.64
C VAL A 296 -22.10 -7.94 26.83
N GLN A 297 -21.66 -7.57 28.03
CA GLN A 297 -22.50 -7.63 29.24
C GLN A 297 -23.66 -6.60 29.23
N LEU A 298 -23.47 -5.43 28.62
CA LEU A 298 -24.50 -4.40 28.50
C LEU A 298 -25.57 -4.72 27.44
N VAL A 299 -25.28 -5.61 26.49
CA VAL A 299 -26.25 -6.04 25.46
C VAL A 299 -27.02 -7.28 25.92
N GLY A 300 -26.56 -8.00 26.95
CA GLY A 300 -27.18 -9.19 27.54
C GLY A 300 -28.00 -8.93 28.80
N SER A 301 -28.12 -7.67 29.24
CA SER A 301 -28.98 -7.22 30.36
C SER A 301 -30.13 -6.37 29.83
#